data_94c2bc7e04259a75087bae8807e8d246
#
_entry.id   94c2bc7e04259a75087bae8807e8d246
#
_cell.length_a   1.000
_cell.length_b   1.000
_cell.length_c   1.000
_cell.angle_alpha   90.00
_cell.angle_beta   90.00
_cell.angle_gamma   90.00
#
_symmetry.space_group_name_H-M   'P 1'
#
loop_
_entity.id
_entity.type
_entity.pdbx_description
1 polymer ?
#
loop_
_entity_poly.entity_id
_entity_poly.type
_entity_poly.pdbx_seq_one_letter_code
_entity_poly.pdbx_strand_id
1 'polypeptide(L)'
;MSTHRLVASQLVPRPIEEVFAFFSRPENLGRITPPSMGFEFLTDDRDMRDGLVIRYRIRPLLGIAMTWTTRIAAFEPPHRFRDTQLSGPYRRWEHTHTFETVPGGTLVHDEIEYEVPFGPLGDLANALLVRSELQRIFRHRAETIRTVFAASAPPTGLTVAVAGGTGFVGGAIASELHRRGHAVRVLSHRGEAARGGLPDSVAIRDGDVQTGAGLVEALRGADALVIALAFRNSPIEAPKRHQTFAEVDAAGTERLIAAAREAGVRRVVYLSGAGAAPDAQRHWFRAKWRAEEAVRGSGLTWTIIRPTWIFGPRDVSLNRFLGFARRLFMVPMTNTGRQLLAPVFVDDAANLAADSLVAEAAADQVFELGGPETLPMRDIIATALRVAGLRRPILPGPTPLIKLAAIPLSWLPTPILTPDAVDFINQPATVDLAPLLARMPRRLTPLEEGLRTYLGPAADAATLAFDAPPASAPLASA
;
A
#
# COMPACT_ATOMS: atom_id res chain seq x y z
N MET A 1 0.03 11.74 35.73
CA MET A 1 0.13 11.65 34.25
C MET A 1 1.13 10.56 33.95
N SER A 2 0.75 9.60 33.15
CA SER A 2 1.57 8.41 32.95
C SER A 2 2.49 8.65 31.75
N THR A 3 3.80 8.42 31.93
CA THR A 3 4.73 8.30 30.82
C THR A 3 4.60 6.89 30.25
N HIS A 4 4.38 6.79 28.96
CA HIS A 4 4.28 5.52 28.24
C HIS A 4 5.56 5.27 27.45
N ARG A 5 5.91 4.00 27.30
CA ARG A 5 7.11 3.58 26.56
C ARG A 5 6.72 2.56 25.48
N LEU A 6 7.26 2.73 24.28
CA LEU A 6 7.19 1.76 23.18
C LEU A 6 8.61 1.42 22.78
N VAL A 7 8.87 0.15 22.62
CA VAL A 7 10.14 -0.40 22.12
C VAL A 7 9.86 -1.22 20.86
N ALA A 8 10.68 -1.03 19.84
CA ALA A 8 10.64 -1.82 18.61
C ALA A 8 12.06 -2.22 18.20
N SER A 9 12.25 -3.45 17.77
CA SER A 9 13.55 -3.93 17.28
C SER A 9 13.37 -4.70 15.99
N GLN A 10 14.28 -4.49 15.03
CA GLN A 10 14.27 -5.16 13.75
C GLN A 10 15.70 -5.43 13.26
N LEU A 11 15.96 -6.67 12.84
CA LEU A 11 17.19 -7.01 12.12
C LEU A 11 17.06 -6.63 10.64
N VAL A 12 18.03 -5.86 10.15
CA VAL A 12 18.17 -5.46 8.74
C VAL A 12 19.45 -6.13 8.19
N PRO A 13 19.37 -6.99 7.15
CA PRO A 13 20.53 -7.74 6.64
C PRO A 13 21.41 -6.86 5.74
N ARG A 14 21.92 -5.78 6.29
CA ARG A 14 22.80 -4.78 5.64
C ARG A 14 23.81 -4.22 6.64
N PRO A 15 24.97 -3.68 6.13
CA PRO A 15 25.94 -2.95 6.97
C PRO A 15 25.31 -1.74 7.67
N ILE A 16 25.84 -1.41 8.84
CA ILE A 16 25.32 -0.33 9.70
C ILE A 16 25.33 1.04 9.00
N GLU A 17 26.36 1.30 8.18
CA GLU A 17 26.50 2.54 7.44
C GLU A 17 25.36 2.74 6.43
N GLU A 18 24.98 1.67 5.73
CA GLU A 18 23.88 1.69 4.75
C GLU A 18 22.53 1.92 5.46
N VAL A 19 22.30 1.20 6.55
CA VAL A 19 21.08 1.31 7.33
C VAL A 19 20.96 2.69 7.96
N PHE A 20 22.01 3.16 8.62
CA PHE A 20 22.05 4.49 9.23
C PHE A 20 21.83 5.59 8.19
N ALA A 21 22.49 5.50 7.02
CA ALA A 21 22.33 6.46 5.93
C ALA A 21 20.87 6.54 5.42
N PHE A 22 20.12 5.45 5.46
CA PHE A 22 18.68 5.47 5.13
C PHE A 22 17.87 6.23 6.18
N PHE A 23 18.09 5.94 7.47
CA PHE A 23 17.36 6.55 8.58
C PHE A 23 17.73 8.01 8.80
N SER A 24 18.96 8.41 8.48
CA SER A 24 19.45 9.79 8.58
C SER A 24 19.05 10.69 7.40
N ARG A 25 18.23 10.20 6.47
CA ARG A 25 17.62 11.04 5.42
C ARG A 25 16.18 11.37 5.79
N PRO A 26 15.86 12.63 6.12
CA PRO A 26 14.51 13.02 6.54
C PRO A 26 13.43 12.64 5.52
N GLU A 27 13.74 12.61 4.22
CA GLU A 27 12.80 12.21 3.16
C GLU A 27 12.26 10.79 3.35
N ASN A 28 13.06 9.90 3.92
CA ASN A 28 12.65 8.52 4.16
C ASN A 28 11.61 8.39 5.28
N LEU A 29 11.44 9.42 6.13
CA LEU A 29 10.37 9.44 7.14
C LEU A 29 8.99 9.31 6.49
N GLY A 30 8.77 9.98 5.37
CA GLY A 30 7.52 9.83 4.60
C GLY A 30 7.31 8.42 4.02
N ARG A 31 8.40 7.71 3.70
CA ARG A 31 8.34 6.33 3.17
C ARG A 31 7.93 5.32 4.24
N ILE A 32 8.46 5.48 5.46
CA ILE A 32 8.19 4.60 6.60
C ILE A 32 6.97 5.01 7.43
N THR A 33 6.28 6.08 7.02
CA THR A 33 5.01 6.54 7.61
C THR A 33 3.83 6.02 6.76
N PRO A 34 2.78 5.44 7.36
CA PRO A 34 1.64 4.94 6.61
C PRO A 34 1.04 6.01 5.67
N PRO A 35 0.76 5.69 4.39
CA PRO A 35 0.19 6.63 3.42
C PRO A 35 -1.13 7.27 3.88
N SER A 36 -1.90 6.55 4.71
CA SER A 36 -3.15 7.05 5.30
C SER A 36 -2.96 8.25 6.23
N MET A 37 -1.74 8.49 6.72
CA MET A 37 -1.40 9.66 7.55
C MET A 37 -1.14 10.92 6.72
N GLY A 38 -1.07 10.83 5.40
CA GLY A 38 -0.92 12.00 4.52
C GLY A 38 0.30 12.86 4.86
N PHE A 39 1.46 12.22 5.00
CA PHE A 39 2.71 12.88 5.37
C PHE A 39 3.14 13.91 4.31
N GLU A 40 3.51 15.12 4.77
CA GLU A 40 3.96 16.22 3.92
C GLU A 40 5.08 16.99 4.63
N PHE A 41 6.25 17.08 4.01
CA PHE A 41 7.34 17.92 4.52
C PHE A 41 7.04 19.41 4.37
N LEU A 42 7.40 20.19 5.41
CA LEU A 42 7.29 21.66 5.43
C LEU A 42 8.65 22.35 5.61
N THR A 43 9.74 21.59 5.76
CA THR A 43 11.10 22.09 5.93
C THR A 43 11.92 21.77 4.69
N ASP A 44 12.72 22.74 4.21
CA ASP A 44 13.61 22.59 3.06
C ASP A 44 14.97 22.02 3.45
N ASP A 45 15.48 22.39 4.65
CA ASP A 45 16.74 21.87 5.19
C ASP A 45 16.60 20.39 5.59
N ARG A 46 17.41 19.53 4.99
CA ARG A 46 17.36 18.08 5.12
C ARG A 46 18.69 17.45 5.53
N ASP A 47 19.68 18.27 5.85
CA ASP A 47 20.97 17.80 6.31
C ASP A 47 20.92 17.37 7.77
N MET A 48 20.85 16.05 8.00
CA MET A 48 20.72 15.48 9.34
C MET A 48 21.92 15.82 10.22
N ARG A 49 21.68 16.51 11.33
CA ARG A 49 22.68 16.92 12.33
C ARG A 49 22.03 17.29 13.64
N ASP A 50 22.82 17.39 14.69
CA ASP A 50 22.34 17.93 15.96
C ASP A 50 21.73 19.33 15.78
N GLY A 51 20.58 19.53 16.41
CA GLY A 51 19.83 20.77 16.37
C GLY A 51 18.97 20.99 15.13
N LEU A 52 19.04 20.12 14.11
CA LEU A 52 18.14 20.22 12.95
C LEU A 52 16.68 20.18 13.42
N VAL A 53 15.90 21.17 12.97
CA VAL A 53 14.46 21.23 13.23
C VAL A 53 13.70 20.85 11.97
N ILE A 54 12.92 19.78 12.05
CA ILE A 54 12.10 19.25 10.95
C ILE A 54 10.65 19.55 11.24
N ARG A 55 9.95 20.12 10.28
CA ARG A 55 8.51 20.37 10.32
C ARG A 55 7.82 19.58 9.24
N TYR A 56 6.76 18.88 9.61
CA TYR A 56 5.93 18.12 8.67
C TYR A 56 4.47 18.17 9.08
N ARG A 57 3.59 17.94 8.12
CA ARG A 57 2.14 17.83 8.34
C ARG A 57 1.72 16.39 8.24
N ILE A 58 0.91 15.95 9.20
CA ILE A 58 0.35 14.60 9.24
C ILE A 58 -1.12 14.63 9.64
N ARG A 59 -1.82 13.52 9.43
CA ARG A 59 -3.23 13.32 9.81
C ARG A 59 -3.36 12.07 10.71
N PRO A 60 -2.86 12.08 11.93
CA PRO A 60 -2.76 10.88 12.77
C PRO A 60 -4.11 10.39 13.29
N LEU A 61 -5.05 11.27 13.61
CA LEU A 61 -6.34 10.96 14.19
C LEU A 61 -7.47 11.56 13.37
N LEU A 62 -8.49 10.76 13.03
CA LEU A 62 -9.72 11.18 12.35
C LEU A 62 -9.49 11.97 11.03
N GLY A 63 -8.30 11.92 10.47
CA GLY A 63 -7.95 12.68 9.26
C GLY A 63 -7.70 14.17 9.49
N ILE A 64 -7.67 14.64 10.75
CA ILE A 64 -7.39 16.03 11.10
C ILE A 64 -5.92 16.31 10.82
N ALA A 65 -5.66 17.31 9.98
CA ALA A 65 -4.30 17.74 9.68
C ALA A 65 -3.71 18.51 10.86
N MET A 66 -2.49 18.13 11.26
CA MET A 66 -1.72 18.86 12.27
C MET A 66 -0.25 18.97 11.85
N THR A 67 0.38 20.04 12.27
CA THR A 67 1.81 20.24 12.08
C THR A 67 2.54 19.61 13.26
N TRP A 68 3.55 18.82 12.94
CA TRP A 68 4.48 18.28 13.92
C TRP A 68 5.85 18.90 13.69
N THR A 69 6.46 19.39 14.75
CA THR A 69 7.82 19.94 14.74
C THR A 69 8.68 19.11 15.67
N THR A 70 9.75 18.55 15.14
CA THR A 70 10.73 17.77 15.91
C THR A 70 12.12 18.38 15.77
N ARG A 71 12.95 18.20 16.78
CA ARG A 71 14.36 18.56 16.78
C ARG A 71 15.20 17.31 16.91
N ILE A 72 16.20 17.19 16.05
CA ILE A 72 17.20 16.12 16.14
C ILE A 72 18.18 16.46 17.25
N ALA A 73 18.48 15.46 18.07
CA ALA A 73 19.46 15.54 19.16
C ALA A 73 20.26 14.24 19.21
N ALA A 74 21.43 14.29 19.84
CA ALA A 74 22.32 13.14 20.00
C ALA A 74 22.61 12.43 18.66
N PHE A 75 22.98 13.20 17.62
CA PHE A 75 23.33 12.64 16.31
C PHE A 75 24.75 12.08 16.33
N GLU A 76 24.86 10.76 16.46
CA GLU A 76 26.12 10.00 16.61
C GLU A 76 26.23 8.91 15.51
N PRO A 77 26.61 9.29 14.27
CA PRO A 77 26.74 8.34 13.18
C PRO A 77 27.84 7.29 13.42
N PRO A 78 27.64 6.02 13.04
CA PRO A 78 26.41 5.44 12.50
C PRO A 78 25.54 4.76 13.58
N HIS A 79 25.66 5.14 14.85
CA HIS A 79 25.14 4.35 15.98
C HIS A 79 23.83 4.86 16.56
N ARG A 80 23.60 6.17 16.59
CA ARG A 80 22.44 6.71 17.30
C ARG A 80 22.03 8.10 16.80
N PHE A 81 20.72 8.36 16.87
CA PHE A 81 20.18 9.72 16.96
C PHE A 81 18.85 9.71 17.72
N ARG A 82 18.44 10.88 18.19
CA ARG A 82 17.18 11.09 18.88
C ARG A 82 16.40 12.22 18.22
N ASP A 83 15.10 12.04 18.08
CA ASP A 83 14.19 13.13 17.78
C ASP A 83 13.30 13.47 18.97
N THR A 84 13.14 14.78 19.23
CA THR A 84 12.34 15.29 20.34
C THR A 84 11.30 16.25 19.80
N GLN A 85 10.02 16.00 20.11
CA GLN A 85 8.94 16.89 19.71
C GLN A 85 9.07 18.25 20.38
N LEU A 86 9.06 19.32 19.57
CA LEU A 86 8.94 20.71 20.02
C LEU A 86 7.47 21.18 20.04
N SER A 87 6.68 20.67 19.06
CA SER A 87 5.24 20.94 18.94
C SER A 87 4.58 19.79 18.22
N GLY A 88 3.41 19.32 18.68
CA GLY A 88 2.73 18.18 18.08
C GLY A 88 1.60 17.63 18.94
N PRO A 89 1.11 16.42 18.66
CA PRO A 89 -0.06 15.84 19.30
C PRO A 89 0.17 15.34 20.72
N TYR A 90 1.42 15.13 21.11
CA TYR A 90 1.78 14.63 22.44
C TYR A 90 2.17 15.78 23.36
N ARG A 91 2.07 15.58 24.65
CA ARG A 91 2.62 16.50 25.65
C ARG A 91 4.15 16.39 25.72
N ARG A 92 4.64 15.16 25.65
CA ARG A 92 6.07 14.82 25.52
C ARG A 92 6.21 13.72 24.49
N TRP A 93 7.26 13.78 23.69
CA TRP A 93 7.66 12.74 22.78
C TRP A 93 9.17 12.79 22.59
N GLU A 94 9.81 11.69 22.91
CA GLU A 94 11.23 11.47 22.64
C GLU A 94 11.37 10.11 21.97
N HIS A 95 12.03 10.08 20.83
CA HIS A 95 12.22 8.88 20.05
C HIS A 95 13.71 8.70 19.78
N THR A 96 14.29 7.65 20.36
CA THR A 96 15.70 7.28 20.19
C THR A 96 15.81 6.13 19.20
N HIS A 97 16.66 6.30 18.21
CA HIS A 97 17.06 5.29 17.27
C HIS A 97 18.47 4.83 17.60
N THR A 98 18.66 3.52 17.77
CA THR A 98 19.97 2.92 18.01
C THR A 98 20.23 1.85 16.94
N PHE A 99 21.46 1.80 16.46
CA PHE A 99 21.90 0.89 15.42
C PHE A 99 23.11 0.11 15.94
N GLU A 100 23.05 -1.21 15.83
CA GLU A 100 24.10 -2.10 16.32
C GLU A 100 24.46 -3.14 15.27
N THR A 101 25.75 -3.33 15.02
CA THR A 101 26.23 -4.41 14.15
C THR A 101 26.12 -5.73 14.87
N VAL A 102 25.36 -6.67 14.32
CA VAL A 102 25.17 -8.01 14.86
C VAL A 102 25.42 -9.07 13.78
N PRO A 103 25.59 -10.35 14.14
CA PRO A 103 25.65 -11.41 13.13
C PRO A 103 24.41 -11.40 12.25
N GLY A 104 24.61 -11.27 10.93
CA GLY A 104 23.53 -11.22 9.93
C GLY A 104 23.08 -9.81 9.52
N GLY A 105 23.67 -8.73 10.05
CA GLY A 105 23.39 -7.37 9.62
C GLY A 105 23.41 -6.32 10.72
N THR A 106 22.45 -5.41 10.67
CA THR A 106 22.27 -4.33 11.64
C THR A 106 20.99 -4.52 12.42
N LEU A 107 21.07 -4.55 13.75
CA LEU A 107 19.92 -4.46 14.62
C LEU A 107 19.54 -2.99 14.80
N VAL A 108 18.35 -2.64 14.33
CA VAL A 108 17.72 -1.31 14.53
C VAL A 108 16.83 -1.41 15.76
N HIS A 109 17.05 -0.55 16.72
CA HIS A 109 16.28 -0.48 17.95
C HIS A 109 15.68 0.92 18.10
N ASP A 110 14.36 0.99 18.19
CA ASP A 110 13.57 2.21 18.38
C ASP A 110 13.02 2.23 19.80
N GLU A 111 13.24 3.29 20.53
CA GLU A 111 12.66 3.53 21.84
C GLU A 111 11.94 4.86 21.87
N ILE A 112 10.64 4.83 22.18
CA ILE A 112 9.80 6.00 22.27
C ILE A 112 9.29 6.16 23.69
N GLU A 113 9.56 7.31 24.29
CA GLU A 113 8.90 7.78 25.49
C GLU A 113 7.90 8.88 25.17
N TYR A 114 6.64 8.73 25.59
CA TYR A 114 5.62 9.71 25.28
C TYR A 114 4.60 9.91 26.39
N GLU A 115 4.01 11.11 26.44
CA GLU A 115 2.90 11.46 27.30
C GLU A 115 1.74 11.99 26.48
N VAL A 116 0.53 11.49 26.75
CA VAL A 116 -0.70 11.96 26.08
C VAL A 116 -1.26 13.16 26.87
N PRO A 117 -1.77 14.21 26.20
CA PRO A 117 -2.41 15.33 26.88
C PRO A 117 -3.72 14.89 27.58
N PHE A 118 -4.25 15.74 28.48
CA PHE A 118 -5.52 15.59 29.19
C PHE A 118 -5.53 14.58 30.36
N GLY A 119 -4.37 14.24 30.94
CA GLY A 119 -4.28 13.45 32.18
C GLY A 119 -5.01 12.10 32.11
N PRO A 120 -5.87 11.72 33.12
CA PRO A 120 -6.53 10.41 33.12
C PRO A 120 -7.39 10.12 31.90
N LEU A 121 -8.00 11.14 31.28
CA LEU A 121 -8.73 10.99 30.01
C LEU A 121 -7.76 10.70 28.85
N GLY A 122 -6.57 11.27 28.88
CA GLY A 122 -5.50 10.97 27.94
C GLY A 122 -4.99 9.52 28.11
N ASP A 123 -4.83 9.04 29.34
CA ASP A 123 -4.42 7.66 29.61
C ASP A 123 -5.46 6.66 29.07
N LEU A 124 -6.76 6.96 29.22
CA LEU A 124 -7.83 6.16 28.63
C LEU A 124 -7.79 6.19 27.09
N ALA A 125 -7.60 7.39 26.51
CA ALA A 125 -7.45 7.53 25.06
C ALA A 125 -6.21 6.79 24.54
N ASN A 126 -5.11 6.77 25.31
CA ASN A 126 -3.93 5.99 24.98
C ASN A 126 -4.24 4.49 24.92
N ALA A 127 -4.90 3.95 25.92
CA ALA A 127 -5.24 2.52 25.96
C ALA A 127 -6.18 2.11 24.81
N LEU A 128 -7.11 2.98 24.41
CA LEU A 128 -8.13 2.66 23.41
C LEU A 128 -7.72 2.97 21.98
N LEU A 129 -6.87 3.99 21.75
CA LEU A 129 -6.62 4.52 20.41
C LEU A 129 -5.13 4.67 20.08
N VAL A 130 -4.34 5.35 20.95
CA VAL A 130 -2.96 5.75 20.60
C VAL A 130 -2.06 4.53 20.45
N ARG A 131 -2.13 3.57 21.36
CA ARG A 131 -1.34 2.32 21.28
C ARG A 131 -1.56 1.56 19.97
N SER A 132 -2.82 1.39 19.58
CA SER A 132 -3.17 0.67 18.35
C SER A 132 -2.67 1.40 17.08
N GLU A 133 -2.68 2.74 17.12
CA GLU A 133 -2.19 3.56 16.02
C GLU A 133 -0.65 3.49 15.93
N LEU A 134 0.06 3.58 17.05
CA LEU A 134 1.52 3.40 17.07
C LEU A 134 1.92 2.00 16.62
N GLN A 135 1.23 0.95 17.03
CA GLN A 135 1.46 -0.42 16.53
C GLN A 135 1.30 -0.50 15.02
N ARG A 136 0.29 0.17 14.46
CA ARG A 136 0.07 0.20 13.01
C ARG A 136 1.20 0.91 12.27
N ILE A 137 1.68 2.03 12.82
CA ILE A 137 2.79 2.80 12.25
C ILE A 137 4.06 1.93 12.24
N PHE A 138 4.41 1.30 13.36
CA PHE A 138 5.62 0.51 13.46
C PHE A 138 5.59 -0.79 12.64
N ARG A 139 4.43 -1.42 12.49
CA ARG A 139 4.28 -2.54 11.54
C ARG A 139 4.52 -2.12 10.10
N HIS A 140 3.91 -1.02 9.67
CA HIS A 140 4.15 -0.49 8.32
C HIS A 140 5.62 -0.13 8.12
N ARG A 141 6.26 0.51 9.12
CA ARG A 141 7.68 0.84 9.11
C ARG A 141 8.54 -0.42 8.92
N ALA A 142 8.30 -1.44 9.73
CA ALA A 142 9.07 -2.70 9.66
C ALA A 142 8.93 -3.40 8.31
N GLU A 143 7.72 -3.43 7.74
CA GLU A 143 7.44 -3.99 6.43
C GLU A 143 8.15 -3.20 5.32
N THR A 144 8.10 -1.86 5.39
CA THR A 144 8.79 -0.98 4.42
C THR A 144 10.31 -1.16 4.49
N ILE A 145 10.89 -1.19 5.69
CA ILE A 145 12.33 -1.41 5.90
C ILE A 145 12.74 -2.75 5.30
N ARG A 146 11.98 -3.82 5.56
CA ARG A 146 12.25 -5.15 4.98
C ARG A 146 12.25 -5.11 3.46
N THR A 147 11.29 -4.40 2.86
CA THR A 147 11.18 -4.26 1.41
C THR A 147 12.32 -3.44 0.82
N VAL A 148 12.67 -2.31 1.46
CA VAL A 148 13.75 -1.42 1.01
C VAL A 148 15.11 -2.12 1.05
N PHE A 149 15.38 -2.89 2.10
CA PHE A 149 16.65 -3.58 2.30
C PHE A 149 16.64 -5.04 1.83
N ALA A 150 15.61 -5.50 1.13
CA ALA A 150 15.63 -6.80 0.48
C ALA A 150 16.88 -6.94 -0.40
N ALA A 151 17.51 -8.10 -0.38
CA ALA A 151 18.74 -8.34 -1.13
C ALA A 151 18.52 -8.11 -2.63
N SER A 152 19.22 -7.14 -3.19
CA SER A 152 19.25 -6.91 -4.64
C SER A 152 20.44 -7.61 -5.22
N ALA A 153 20.24 -8.83 -5.73
CA ALA A 153 21.18 -9.39 -6.70
C ALA A 153 21.13 -8.50 -7.98
N PRO A 154 22.22 -8.40 -8.76
CA PRO A 154 22.16 -7.76 -10.05
C PRO A 154 21.03 -8.37 -10.87
N PRO A 155 20.23 -7.57 -11.60
CA PRO A 155 19.13 -8.10 -12.38
C PRO A 155 19.65 -9.04 -13.47
N THR A 156 19.24 -10.30 -13.40
CA THR A 156 19.57 -11.35 -14.37
C THR A 156 18.40 -11.67 -15.29
N GLY A 157 17.25 -11.05 -15.02
CA GLY A 157 16.00 -11.26 -15.72
C GLY A 157 15.66 -10.14 -16.74
N LEU A 158 14.37 -10.06 -17.06
CA LEU A 158 13.83 -9.05 -17.98
C LEU A 158 13.93 -7.65 -17.40
N THR A 159 13.99 -6.63 -18.28
CA THR A 159 13.66 -5.25 -17.91
C THR A 159 12.15 -5.05 -18.03
N VAL A 160 11.47 -4.85 -16.89
CA VAL A 160 10.01 -4.75 -16.84
C VAL A 160 9.59 -3.35 -16.42
N ALA A 161 8.78 -2.70 -17.26
CA ALA A 161 8.12 -1.45 -16.92
C ALA A 161 6.78 -1.73 -16.23
N VAL A 162 6.45 -0.99 -15.15
CA VAL A 162 5.21 -1.15 -14.39
C VAL A 162 4.47 0.20 -14.34
N ALA A 163 3.40 0.32 -15.10
CA ALA A 163 2.48 1.45 -15.03
C ALA A 163 1.50 1.23 -13.86
N GLY A 164 1.37 2.23 -12.97
CA GLY A 164 0.64 2.09 -11.71
C GLY A 164 1.45 1.45 -10.58
N GLY A 165 2.77 1.27 -10.75
CA GLY A 165 3.66 0.63 -9.78
C GLY A 165 3.81 1.38 -8.45
N THR A 166 3.38 2.62 -8.35
CA THR A 166 3.30 3.38 -7.08
C THR A 166 2.00 3.10 -6.30
N GLY A 167 1.04 2.41 -6.93
CA GLY A 167 -0.25 2.01 -6.34
C GLY A 167 -0.16 0.76 -5.47
N PHE A 168 -1.32 0.27 -5.01
CA PHE A 168 -1.43 -0.90 -4.15
C PHE A 168 -0.99 -2.18 -4.90
N VAL A 169 -1.70 -2.57 -5.96
CA VAL A 169 -1.44 -3.80 -6.70
C VAL A 169 -0.15 -3.69 -7.53
N GLY A 170 0.01 -2.59 -8.26
CA GLY A 170 1.21 -2.36 -9.08
C GLY A 170 2.50 -2.32 -8.26
N GLY A 171 2.44 -1.78 -7.03
CA GLY A 171 3.59 -1.79 -6.11
C GLY A 171 3.95 -3.19 -5.61
N ALA A 172 2.96 -4.04 -5.35
CA ALA A 172 3.19 -5.45 -5.01
C ALA A 172 3.82 -6.19 -6.20
N ILE A 173 3.32 -5.97 -7.42
CA ILE A 173 3.90 -6.56 -8.64
C ILE A 173 5.35 -6.08 -8.84
N ALA A 174 5.61 -4.78 -8.72
CA ALA A 174 6.96 -4.24 -8.87
C ALA A 174 7.94 -4.83 -7.84
N SER A 175 7.51 -4.99 -6.59
CA SER A 175 8.30 -5.62 -5.54
C SER A 175 8.55 -7.09 -5.81
N GLU A 176 7.55 -7.83 -6.28
CA GLU A 176 7.68 -9.25 -6.62
C GLU A 176 8.60 -9.48 -7.81
N LEU A 177 8.48 -8.68 -8.87
CA LEU A 177 9.37 -8.72 -10.02
C LEU A 177 10.82 -8.44 -9.63
N HIS A 178 11.03 -7.44 -8.78
CA HIS A 178 12.34 -7.12 -8.25
C HIS A 178 12.92 -8.29 -7.42
N ARG A 179 12.11 -8.89 -6.54
CA ARG A 179 12.51 -10.07 -5.74
C ARG A 179 12.92 -11.26 -6.61
N ARG A 180 12.32 -11.40 -7.80
CA ARG A 180 12.68 -12.43 -8.80
C ARG A 180 13.92 -12.09 -9.64
N GLY A 181 14.57 -10.96 -9.41
CA GLY A 181 15.78 -10.56 -10.11
C GLY A 181 15.52 -9.88 -11.46
N HIS A 182 14.33 -9.32 -11.70
CA HIS A 182 14.07 -8.48 -12.86
C HIS A 182 14.54 -7.04 -12.63
N ALA A 183 14.98 -6.36 -13.68
CA ALA A 183 15.20 -4.92 -13.67
C ALA A 183 13.85 -4.20 -13.75
N VAL A 184 13.41 -3.59 -12.66
CA VAL A 184 12.07 -2.97 -12.59
C VAL A 184 12.15 -1.46 -12.76
N ARG A 185 11.28 -0.91 -13.61
CA ARG A 185 11.05 0.52 -13.83
C ARG A 185 9.59 0.84 -13.54
N VAL A 186 9.33 1.75 -12.62
CA VAL A 186 7.96 2.19 -12.31
C VAL A 186 7.70 3.54 -12.99
N LEU A 187 6.61 3.62 -13.77
CA LEU A 187 6.17 4.86 -14.40
C LEU A 187 5.39 5.72 -13.42
N SER A 188 5.75 6.99 -13.31
CA SER A 188 5.09 7.95 -12.43
C SER A 188 5.13 9.36 -13.00
N HIS A 189 4.00 10.08 -13.00
CA HIS A 189 3.92 11.50 -13.32
C HIS A 189 4.45 12.42 -12.19
N ARG A 190 4.82 11.85 -11.04
CA ARG A 190 5.37 12.57 -9.87
C ARG A 190 6.85 12.27 -9.64
N GLY A 191 7.51 11.57 -10.58
CA GLY A 191 8.91 11.20 -10.46
C GLY A 191 9.23 10.48 -9.14
N GLU A 192 10.43 10.70 -8.63
CA GLU A 192 10.94 10.10 -7.39
C GLU A 192 10.07 10.36 -6.15
N ALA A 193 9.33 11.47 -6.10
CA ALA A 193 8.41 11.77 -4.99
C ALA A 193 7.30 10.71 -4.81
N ALA A 194 7.09 9.85 -5.80
CA ALA A 194 6.11 8.78 -5.76
C ALA A 194 6.68 7.43 -5.30
N ARG A 195 7.98 7.31 -5.02
CA ARG A 195 8.67 6.05 -4.70
C ARG A 195 7.98 5.25 -3.57
N GLY A 196 7.55 5.92 -2.49
CA GLY A 196 6.90 5.25 -1.38
C GLY A 196 7.76 4.12 -0.80
N GLY A 197 7.18 2.95 -0.58
CA GLY A 197 7.85 1.76 -0.05
C GLY A 197 8.54 0.86 -1.10
N LEU A 198 8.76 1.34 -2.33
CA LEU A 198 9.51 0.57 -3.32
C LEU A 198 11.01 0.53 -2.99
N PRO A 199 11.73 -0.58 -3.28
CA PRO A 199 13.18 -0.67 -3.13
C PRO A 199 13.90 0.44 -3.92
N ASP A 200 15.06 0.89 -3.42
CA ASP A 200 15.85 1.94 -4.09
C ASP A 200 16.41 1.50 -5.45
N SER A 201 16.62 0.21 -5.61
CA SER A 201 17.03 -0.42 -6.87
C SER A 201 15.94 -0.44 -7.95
N VAL A 202 14.67 -0.20 -7.59
CA VAL A 202 13.59 0.00 -8.56
C VAL A 202 13.69 1.39 -9.14
N ALA A 203 13.90 1.51 -10.44
CA ALA A 203 13.99 2.79 -11.11
C ALA A 203 12.61 3.47 -11.24
N ILE A 204 12.53 4.76 -10.91
CA ILE A 204 11.35 5.56 -11.25
C ILE A 204 11.63 6.27 -12.58
N ARG A 205 10.64 6.27 -13.47
CA ARG A 205 10.70 6.96 -14.77
C ARG A 205 9.50 7.89 -14.92
N ASP A 206 9.76 9.09 -15.42
CA ASP A 206 8.70 10.06 -15.67
C ASP A 206 7.84 9.60 -16.84
N GLY A 207 6.53 9.56 -16.62
CA GLY A 207 5.55 9.20 -17.63
C GLY A 207 4.14 9.44 -17.12
N ASP A 208 3.34 10.12 -17.93
CA ASP A 208 1.96 10.48 -17.60
C ASP A 208 0.97 9.78 -18.53
N VAL A 209 0.22 8.85 -17.99
CA VAL A 209 -0.81 8.08 -18.73
C VAL A 209 -2.01 8.94 -19.13
N GLN A 210 -2.25 10.08 -18.47
CA GLN A 210 -3.37 10.96 -18.81
C GLN A 210 -3.06 11.83 -20.03
N THR A 211 -1.83 12.31 -20.16
CA THR A 211 -1.39 13.16 -21.28
C THR A 211 -0.62 12.41 -22.35
N GLY A 212 -0.03 11.27 -22.01
CA GLY A 212 0.89 10.51 -22.89
C GLY A 212 2.34 10.98 -22.80
N ALA A 213 2.61 12.07 -22.07
CA ALA A 213 3.95 12.65 -22.00
C ALA A 213 4.96 11.69 -21.37
N GLY A 214 6.14 11.54 -21.98
CA GLY A 214 7.25 10.75 -21.48
C GLY A 214 7.09 9.23 -21.56
N LEU A 215 5.95 8.70 -22.03
CA LEU A 215 5.67 7.26 -21.99
C LEU A 215 6.65 6.45 -22.86
N VAL A 216 6.93 6.89 -24.09
CA VAL A 216 7.83 6.17 -25.01
C VAL A 216 9.23 6.11 -24.40
N GLU A 217 9.75 7.22 -23.89
CA GLU A 217 11.08 7.27 -23.29
C GLU A 217 11.17 6.41 -22.02
N ALA A 218 10.14 6.43 -21.18
CA ALA A 218 10.06 5.60 -19.97
C ALA A 218 10.06 4.09 -20.30
N LEU A 219 9.50 3.70 -21.44
CA LEU A 219 9.38 2.32 -21.92
C LEU A 219 10.57 1.86 -22.76
N ARG A 220 11.41 2.78 -23.27
CA ARG A 220 12.53 2.44 -24.15
C ARG A 220 13.48 1.44 -23.51
N GLY A 221 13.75 0.31 -24.22
CA GLY A 221 14.59 -0.79 -23.74
C GLY A 221 13.95 -1.61 -22.61
N ALA A 222 12.63 -1.53 -22.40
CA ALA A 222 11.90 -2.49 -21.60
C ALA A 222 11.51 -3.71 -22.47
N ASP A 223 11.70 -4.90 -21.94
CA ASP A 223 11.29 -6.15 -22.57
C ASP A 223 9.78 -6.37 -22.46
N ALA A 224 9.20 -5.94 -21.31
CA ALA A 224 7.80 -6.13 -20.99
C ALA A 224 7.19 -4.95 -20.25
N LEU A 225 5.86 -4.83 -20.35
CA LEU A 225 5.06 -3.84 -19.65
C LEU A 225 3.98 -4.52 -18.81
N VAL A 226 3.89 -4.13 -17.53
CA VAL A 226 2.74 -4.46 -16.68
C VAL A 226 1.89 -3.21 -16.50
N ILE A 227 0.59 -3.33 -16.76
CA ILE A 227 -0.38 -2.24 -16.61
C ILE A 227 -1.32 -2.57 -15.45
N ALA A 228 -1.13 -1.88 -14.33
CA ALA A 228 -1.92 -2.00 -13.10
C ALA A 228 -2.47 -0.61 -12.70
N LEU A 229 -3.11 0.06 -13.65
CA LEU A 229 -3.63 1.40 -13.45
C LEU A 229 -4.86 1.41 -12.53
N ALA A 230 -4.90 2.42 -11.67
CA ALA A 230 -6.08 2.84 -10.93
C ALA A 230 -5.94 4.33 -10.60
N PHE A 231 -7.02 5.09 -10.64
CA PHE A 231 -6.99 6.47 -10.18
C PHE A 231 -7.03 6.52 -8.63
N ARG A 232 -6.53 7.64 -8.07
CA ARG A 232 -6.19 7.78 -6.65
C ARG A 232 -7.30 7.41 -5.66
N ASN A 233 -8.55 7.64 -5.98
CA ASN A 233 -9.69 7.42 -5.08
C ASN A 233 -10.67 6.35 -5.61
N SER A 234 -10.20 5.46 -6.49
CA SER A 234 -11.03 4.38 -7.04
C SER A 234 -11.73 3.59 -5.92
N PRO A 235 -13.03 3.27 -6.06
CA PRO A 235 -13.90 3.47 -7.22
C PRO A 235 -14.64 4.83 -7.26
N ILE A 236 -14.28 5.81 -6.45
CA ILE A 236 -14.94 7.11 -6.39
C ILE A 236 -14.36 8.02 -7.45
N GLU A 237 -15.06 8.19 -8.56
CA GLU A 237 -14.63 9.03 -9.67
C GLU A 237 -14.68 10.53 -9.32
N ALA A 238 -13.73 11.28 -9.86
CA ALA A 238 -13.66 12.74 -9.79
C ALA A 238 -13.43 13.34 -11.19
N PRO A 239 -14.48 13.47 -12.02
CA PRO A 239 -14.36 13.91 -13.41
C PRO A 239 -13.66 15.26 -13.59
N LYS A 240 -13.90 16.21 -12.67
CA LYS A 240 -13.23 17.53 -12.67
C LYS A 240 -11.72 17.45 -12.49
N ARG A 241 -11.18 16.29 -12.11
CA ARG A 241 -9.75 16.00 -11.93
C ARG A 241 -9.25 14.97 -12.91
N HIS A 242 -10.01 14.61 -13.92
CA HIS A 242 -9.69 13.57 -14.88
C HIS A 242 -9.38 12.21 -14.22
N GLN A 243 -10.01 11.92 -13.07
CA GLN A 243 -9.85 10.68 -12.32
C GLN A 243 -11.11 9.83 -12.52
N THR A 244 -11.21 9.20 -13.69
CA THR A 244 -12.31 8.34 -14.09
C THR A 244 -11.81 7.04 -14.70
N PHE A 245 -12.64 6.01 -14.71
CA PHE A 245 -12.32 4.76 -15.40
C PHE A 245 -12.09 4.97 -16.89
N ALA A 246 -12.87 5.86 -17.53
CA ALA A 246 -12.72 6.14 -18.96
C ALA A 246 -11.37 6.79 -19.30
N GLU A 247 -10.91 7.73 -18.48
CA GLU A 247 -9.68 8.49 -18.77
C GLU A 247 -8.41 7.78 -18.32
N VAL A 248 -8.43 7.15 -17.14
CA VAL A 248 -7.24 6.49 -16.58
C VAL A 248 -7.13 5.04 -17.04
N ASP A 249 -8.19 4.24 -16.86
CA ASP A 249 -8.14 2.82 -17.21
C ASP A 249 -8.19 2.60 -18.73
N ALA A 250 -9.18 3.17 -19.43
CA ALA A 250 -9.32 2.96 -20.87
C ALA A 250 -8.31 3.79 -21.66
N ALA A 251 -8.45 5.10 -21.71
CA ALA A 251 -7.59 5.96 -22.53
C ALA A 251 -6.11 5.93 -22.09
N GLY A 252 -5.84 5.79 -20.78
CA GLY A 252 -4.48 5.62 -20.26
C GLY A 252 -3.82 4.32 -20.75
N THR A 253 -4.58 3.23 -20.78
CA THR A 253 -4.09 1.94 -21.34
C THR A 253 -3.86 2.04 -22.84
N GLU A 254 -4.74 2.67 -23.60
CA GLU A 254 -4.57 2.89 -25.05
C GLU A 254 -3.27 3.64 -25.35
N ARG A 255 -2.97 4.72 -24.58
CA ARG A 255 -1.71 5.47 -24.75
C ARG A 255 -0.49 4.64 -24.38
N LEU A 256 -0.57 3.85 -23.31
CA LEU A 256 0.52 2.94 -22.91
C LEU A 256 0.81 1.88 -23.98
N ILE A 257 -0.23 1.29 -24.56
CA ILE A 257 -0.07 0.29 -25.64
C ILE A 257 0.55 0.92 -26.89
N ALA A 258 0.12 2.12 -27.27
CA ALA A 258 0.74 2.84 -28.40
C ALA A 258 2.23 3.12 -28.13
N ALA A 259 2.55 3.64 -26.94
CA ALA A 259 3.93 3.91 -26.54
C ALA A 259 4.78 2.63 -26.41
N ALA A 260 4.20 1.52 -25.92
CA ALA A 260 4.89 0.24 -25.80
C ALA A 260 5.30 -0.33 -27.18
N ARG A 261 4.42 -0.22 -28.18
CA ARG A 261 4.73 -0.61 -29.56
C ARG A 261 5.87 0.22 -30.13
N GLU A 262 5.82 1.54 -29.96
CA GLU A 262 6.85 2.46 -30.44
C GLU A 262 8.20 2.23 -29.74
N ALA A 263 8.18 1.91 -28.43
CA ALA A 263 9.37 1.62 -27.65
C ALA A 263 9.96 0.21 -27.90
N GLY A 264 9.28 -0.65 -28.66
CA GLY A 264 9.75 -2.00 -28.97
C GLY A 264 9.51 -3.02 -27.84
N VAL A 265 8.59 -2.76 -26.93
CA VAL A 265 8.15 -3.73 -25.91
C VAL A 265 7.55 -4.95 -26.59
N ARG A 266 7.83 -6.13 -26.09
CA ARG A 266 7.39 -7.40 -26.71
C ARG A 266 6.21 -8.06 -26.01
N ARG A 267 6.06 -7.86 -24.71
CA ARG A 267 5.03 -8.51 -23.89
C ARG A 267 4.32 -7.52 -22.99
N VAL A 268 3.01 -7.70 -22.82
CA VAL A 268 2.20 -6.90 -21.93
C VAL A 268 1.35 -7.77 -21.01
N VAL A 269 1.30 -7.42 -19.73
CA VAL A 269 0.36 -7.99 -18.75
C VAL A 269 -0.56 -6.88 -18.28
N TYR A 270 -1.88 -7.04 -18.43
CA TYR A 270 -2.87 -6.05 -18.06
C TYR A 270 -3.76 -6.54 -16.92
N LEU A 271 -3.85 -5.74 -15.85
CA LEU A 271 -4.77 -5.95 -14.73
C LEU A 271 -6.12 -5.29 -15.05
N SER A 272 -7.05 -6.09 -15.54
CA SER A 272 -8.42 -5.71 -15.82
C SER A 272 -9.31 -5.80 -14.56
N GLY A 273 -10.50 -6.34 -14.67
CA GLY A 273 -11.42 -6.62 -13.56
C GLY A 273 -12.45 -7.68 -13.95
N ALA A 274 -12.81 -8.54 -13.02
CA ALA A 274 -13.87 -9.50 -13.21
C ALA A 274 -15.18 -8.78 -13.55
N GLY A 275 -15.83 -9.21 -14.65
CA GLY A 275 -17.02 -8.56 -15.20
C GLY A 275 -16.79 -7.61 -16.36
N ALA A 276 -15.52 -7.43 -16.83
CA ALA A 276 -15.24 -6.68 -18.06
C ALA A 276 -15.87 -7.40 -19.27
N ALA A 277 -16.79 -6.72 -19.98
CA ALA A 277 -17.50 -7.25 -21.13
C ALA A 277 -17.98 -6.09 -22.03
N PRO A 278 -18.20 -6.33 -23.35
CA PRO A 278 -18.61 -5.28 -24.29
C PRO A 278 -20.00 -4.74 -23.98
N ASP A 279 -20.88 -5.60 -23.49
CA ASP A 279 -22.27 -5.32 -23.12
C ASP A 279 -22.48 -5.05 -21.64
N ALA A 280 -21.40 -4.91 -20.88
CA ALA A 280 -21.47 -4.65 -19.45
C ALA A 280 -22.32 -3.40 -19.14
N GLN A 281 -23.28 -3.54 -18.22
CA GLN A 281 -24.19 -2.46 -17.86
C GLN A 281 -23.46 -1.30 -17.15
N ARG A 282 -22.43 -1.61 -16.42
CA ARG A 282 -21.66 -0.65 -15.62
C ARG A 282 -20.53 -0.03 -16.43
N HIS A 283 -20.43 1.30 -16.40
CA HIS A 283 -19.45 2.05 -17.20
C HIS A 283 -17.98 1.67 -16.87
N TRP A 284 -17.68 1.32 -15.61
CA TRP A 284 -16.33 0.88 -15.23
C TRP A 284 -15.93 -0.45 -15.88
N PHE A 285 -16.84 -1.38 -16.07
CA PHE A 285 -16.54 -2.63 -16.79
C PHE A 285 -16.41 -2.40 -18.29
N ARG A 286 -17.20 -1.48 -18.86
CA ARG A 286 -16.99 -1.08 -20.26
C ARG A 286 -15.65 -0.40 -20.49
N ALA A 287 -15.20 0.43 -19.51
CA ALA A 287 -13.88 1.04 -19.58
C ALA A 287 -12.75 -0.02 -19.52
N LYS A 288 -12.89 -1.00 -18.63
CA LYS A 288 -11.96 -2.15 -18.57
C LYS A 288 -11.97 -2.95 -19.87
N TRP A 289 -13.16 -3.25 -20.41
CA TRP A 289 -13.26 -3.94 -21.69
C TRP A 289 -12.58 -3.16 -22.84
N ARG A 290 -12.81 -1.87 -22.94
CA ARG A 290 -12.15 -1.01 -23.95
C ARG A 290 -10.61 -1.08 -23.81
N ALA A 291 -10.09 -1.09 -22.60
CA ALA A 291 -8.66 -1.26 -22.36
C ALA A 291 -8.17 -2.66 -22.79
N GLU A 292 -8.96 -3.72 -22.53
CA GLU A 292 -8.65 -5.07 -23.01
C GLU A 292 -8.62 -5.17 -24.53
N GLU A 293 -9.53 -4.49 -25.23
CA GLU A 293 -9.51 -4.43 -26.72
C GLU A 293 -8.22 -3.79 -27.24
N ALA A 294 -7.75 -2.70 -26.60
CA ALA A 294 -6.47 -2.09 -26.96
C ALA A 294 -5.29 -3.06 -26.73
N VAL A 295 -5.33 -3.83 -25.65
CA VAL A 295 -4.31 -4.85 -25.33
C VAL A 295 -4.34 -5.99 -26.36
N ARG A 296 -5.50 -6.55 -26.69
CA ARG A 296 -5.65 -7.61 -27.70
C ARG A 296 -5.22 -7.15 -29.10
N GLY A 297 -5.56 -5.92 -29.45
CA GLY A 297 -5.20 -5.32 -30.74
C GLY A 297 -3.76 -4.77 -30.79
N SER A 298 -2.96 -4.94 -29.75
CA SER A 298 -1.63 -4.36 -29.64
C SER A 298 -0.59 -4.93 -30.62
N GLY A 299 -0.76 -6.18 -31.05
CA GLY A 299 0.27 -6.92 -31.79
C GLY A 299 1.45 -7.38 -30.90
N LEU A 300 1.37 -7.18 -29.59
CA LEU A 300 2.31 -7.71 -28.61
C LEU A 300 1.83 -9.06 -28.10
N THR A 301 2.71 -9.88 -27.53
CA THR A 301 2.27 -11.03 -26.72
C THR A 301 1.60 -10.49 -25.45
N TRP A 302 0.36 -10.84 -25.19
CA TRP A 302 -0.39 -10.25 -24.09
C TRP A 302 -0.93 -11.29 -23.11
N THR A 303 -1.15 -10.85 -21.87
CA THR A 303 -1.95 -11.57 -20.88
C THR A 303 -2.87 -10.57 -20.18
N ILE A 304 -4.15 -10.91 -20.06
CA ILE A 304 -5.14 -10.13 -19.34
C ILE A 304 -5.53 -10.90 -18.08
N ILE A 305 -5.38 -10.27 -16.93
CA ILE A 305 -5.81 -10.81 -15.63
C ILE A 305 -7.04 -10.03 -15.19
N ARG A 306 -8.12 -10.72 -14.91
CA ARG A 306 -9.40 -10.16 -14.41
C ARG A 306 -9.58 -10.50 -12.93
N PRO A 307 -9.00 -9.75 -12.02
CA PRO A 307 -9.16 -10.01 -10.60
C PRO A 307 -10.57 -9.64 -10.12
N THR A 308 -11.01 -10.34 -9.08
CA THR A 308 -12.11 -9.92 -8.22
C THR A 308 -11.62 -8.83 -7.25
N TRP A 309 -12.10 -8.81 -6.00
CA TRP A 309 -11.62 -7.88 -5.00
C TRP A 309 -10.25 -8.28 -4.46
N ILE A 310 -9.22 -7.49 -4.76
CA ILE A 310 -7.87 -7.70 -4.23
C ILE A 310 -7.77 -7.07 -2.84
N PHE A 311 -7.34 -7.87 -1.85
CA PHE A 311 -7.11 -7.40 -0.49
C PHE A 311 -5.63 -7.52 -0.08
N GLY A 312 -5.21 -6.72 0.91
CA GLY A 312 -3.84 -6.74 1.43
C GLY A 312 -3.52 -5.52 2.31
N PRO A 313 -2.25 -5.34 2.72
CA PRO A 313 -1.85 -4.31 3.68
C PRO A 313 -2.22 -2.88 3.25
N ARG A 314 -2.17 -2.61 1.95
CA ARG A 314 -2.41 -1.29 1.34
C ARG A 314 -3.77 -1.17 0.64
N ASP A 315 -4.64 -2.16 0.76
CA ASP A 315 -6.01 -2.10 0.25
C ASP A 315 -6.80 -0.99 0.97
N VAL A 316 -7.41 -0.12 0.18
CA VAL A 316 -8.20 1.00 0.73
C VAL A 316 -9.56 0.51 1.25
N SER A 317 -10.17 -0.48 0.60
CA SER A 317 -11.55 -0.89 0.86
C SER A 317 -11.69 -1.62 2.20
N LEU A 318 -10.97 -2.71 2.40
CA LEU A 318 -11.04 -3.50 3.65
C LEU A 318 -10.48 -2.71 4.84
N ASN A 319 -9.36 -2.00 4.63
CA ASN A 319 -8.75 -1.17 5.66
C ASN A 319 -9.66 0.01 6.09
N ARG A 320 -10.59 0.46 5.23
CA ARG A 320 -11.61 1.45 5.61
C ARG A 320 -12.59 0.87 6.63
N PHE A 321 -13.06 -0.36 6.46
CA PHE A 321 -13.90 -1.04 7.45
C PHE A 321 -13.17 -1.26 8.77
N LEU A 322 -11.92 -1.66 8.74
CA LEU A 322 -11.08 -1.75 9.93
C LEU A 322 -10.86 -0.37 10.58
N GLY A 323 -10.74 0.68 9.79
CA GLY A 323 -10.68 2.07 10.26
C GLY A 323 -11.96 2.48 10.98
N PHE A 324 -13.14 2.13 10.48
CA PHE A 324 -14.40 2.35 11.19
C PHE A 324 -14.45 1.58 12.50
N ALA A 325 -14.08 0.30 12.49
CA ALA A 325 -14.08 -0.53 13.69
C ALA A 325 -13.15 -0.01 14.81
N ARG A 326 -12.06 0.65 14.44
CA ARG A 326 -11.12 1.25 15.39
C ARG A 326 -11.62 2.58 15.97
N ARG A 327 -12.40 3.35 15.19
CA ARG A 327 -12.84 4.72 15.53
C ARG A 327 -14.26 4.80 16.03
N LEU A 328 -15.11 3.86 15.61
CA LEU A 328 -16.51 3.78 15.96
C LEU A 328 -16.79 2.52 16.77
N PHE A 329 -17.89 2.52 17.51
CA PHE A 329 -18.37 1.33 18.22
C PHE A 329 -19.06 0.30 17.29
N MET A 330 -19.20 0.60 16.00
CA MET A 330 -19.80 -0.25 14.98
C MET A 330 -19.05 -0.14 13.64
N VAL A 331 -19.31 -1.09 12.74
CA VAL A 331 -18.88 -1.04 11.34
C VAL A 331 -20.12 -0.84 10.44
N PRO A 332 -20.27 0.34 9.80
CA PRO A 332 -21.38 0.55 8.87
C PRO A 332 -21.16 -0.24 7.57
N MET A 333 -22.22 -0.82 7.05
CA MET A 333 -22.22 -1.56 5.79
C MET A 333 -23.36 -1.10 4.89
N THR A 334 -23.15 -1.10 3.57
CA THR A 334 -24.08 -0.50 2.59
C THR A 334 -25.28 -1.38 2.21
N ASN A 335 -25.44 -2.52 2.78
CA ASN A 335 -26.61 -3.40 2.65
C ASN A 335 -26.51 -4.50 3.71
N THR A 336 -27.13 -5.67 3.46
CA THR A 336 -27.01 -6.84 4.36
C THR A 336 -25.66 -7.54 4.29
N GLY A 337 -24.81 -7.20 3.30
CA GLY A 337 -23.50 -7.86 3.08
C GLY A 337 -23.58 -9.30 2.58
N ARG A 338 -24.68 -9.68 1.96
CA ARG A 338 -24.89 -11.04 1.43
C ARG A 338 -24.32 -11.26 0.03
N GLN A 339 -23.90 -10.18 -0.66
CA GLN A 339 -23.24 -10.30 -1.97
C GLN A 339 -21.98 -11.19 -1.82
N LEU A 340 -21.85 -12.13 -2.74
CA LEU A 340 -20.75 -13.08 -2.76
C LEU A 340 -19.52 -12.48 -3.45
N LEU A 341 -18.38 -12.64 -2.82
CA LEU A 341 -17.08 -12.19 -3.30
C LEU A 341 -16.08 -13.33 -3.16
N ALA A 342 -15.13 -13.41 -4.08
CA ALA A 342 -13.98 -14.30 -4.00
C ALA A 342 -12.70 -13.45 -3.77
N PRO A 343 -12.44 -12.95 -2.54
CA PRO A 343 -11.34 -12.03 -2.28
C PRO A 343 -9.99 -12.68 -2.54
N VAL A 344 -9.16 -12.05 -3.37
CA VAL A 344 -7.82 -12.55 -3.72
C VAL A 344 -6.74 -11.76 -2.99
N PHE A 345 -5.76 -12.48 -2.44
CA PHE A 345 -4.63 -11.84 -1.76
C PHE A 345 -3.71 -11.16 -2.78
N VAL A 346 -3.20 -9.98 -2.45
CA VAL A 346 -2.41 -9.15 -3.38
C VAL A 346 -1.16 -9.85 -3.88
N ASP A 347 -0.53 -10.68 -3.06
CA ASP A 347 0.67 -11.42 -3.46
C ASP A 347 0.35 -12.51 -4.50
N ASP A 348 -0.85 -13.12 -4.45
CA ASP A 348 -1.30 -14.07 -5.48
C ASP A 348 -1.48 -13.37 -6.83
N ALA A 349 -2.01 -12.15 -6.83
CA ALA A 349 -2.14 -11.34 -8.04
C ALA A 349 -0.77 -10.90 -8.58
N ALA A 350 0.15 -10.53 -7.68
CA ALA A 350 1.51 -10.16 -8.05
C ALA A 350 2.30 -11.35 -8.63
N ASN A 351 2.16 -12.53 -8.00
CA ASN A 351 2.77 -13.76 -8.48
C ASN A 351 2.24 -14.17 -9.86
N LEU A 352 0.91 -14.12 -10.06
CA LEU A 352 0.34 -14.44 -11.37
C LEU A 352 0.83 -13.47 -12.45
N ALA A 353 0.88 -12.18 -12.16
CA ALA A 353 1.37 -11.19 -13.10
C ALA A 353 2.85 -11.41 -13.46
N ALA A 354 3.70 -11.74 -12.49
CA ALA A 354 5.10 -12.04 -12.71
C ALA A 354 5.30 -13.34 -13.51
N ASP A 355 4.57 -14.41 -13.17
CA ASP A 355 4.61 -15.68 -13.92
C ASP A 355 4.16 -15.47 -15.37
N SER A 356 3.13 -14.64 -15.60
CA SER A 356 2.59 -14.35 -16.93
C SER A 356 3.59 -13.67 -17.87
N LEU A 357 4.65 -13.08 -17.34
CA LEU A 357 5.70 -12.46 -18.15
C LEU A 357 6.64 -13.48 -18.80
N VAL A 358 6.73 -14.68 -18.25
CA VAL A 358 7.69 -15.71 -18.72
C VAL A 358 7.02 -17.00 -19.16
N ALA A 359 5.81 -17.28 -18.68
CA ALA A 359 5.10 -18.52 -19.01
C ALA A 359 4.50 -18.46 -20.42
N GLU A 360 4.83 -19.45 -21.26
CA GLU A 360 4.22 -19.65 -22.59
C GLU A 360 2.72 -19.89 -22.46
N ALA A 361 2.29 -20.62 -21.45
CA ALA A 361 0.88 -20.92 -21.17
C ALA A 361 0.01 -19.68 -20.90
N ALA A 362 0.65 -18.53 -20.62
CA ALA A 362 -0.03 -17.26 -20.38
C ALA A 362 -0.14 -16.38 -21.65
N ALA A 363 0.56 -16.74 -22.75
CA ALA A 363 0.56 -15.96 -23.98
C ALA A 363 -0.85 -15.90 -24.59
N ASP A 364 -1.32 -14.70 -24.86
CA ASP A 364 -2.62 -14.39 -25.47
C ASP A 364 -3.82 -15.00 -24.74
N GLN A 365 -3.73 -15.00 -23.40
CA GLN A 365 -4.76 -15.55 -22.52
C GLN A 365 -5.43 -14.48 -21.65
N VAL A 366 -6.70 -14.75 -21.33
CA VAL A 366 -7.46 -14.06 -20.30
C VAL A 366 -7.62 -15.00 -19.11
N PHE A 367 -7.19 -14.58 -17.93
CA PHE A 367 -7.36 -15.31 -16.70
C PHE A 367 -8.28 -14.56 -15.74
N GLU A 368 -9.35 -15.18 -15.32
CA GLU A 368 -10.10 -14.71 -14.17
C GLU A 368 -9.37 -15.12 -12.88
N LEU A 369 -9.26 -14.19 -11.92
CA LEU A 369 -8.52 -14.40 -10.68
C LEU A 369 -9.38 -14.04 -9.48
N GLY A 370 -9.71 -15.03 -8.68
CA GLY A 370 -10.34 -14.90 -7.35
C GLY A 370 -9.49 -15.57 -6.29
N GLY A 371 -9.86 -15.40 -5.03
CA GLY A 371 -9.35 -16.24 -3.96
C GLY A 371 -9.96 -17.64 -3.97
N PRO A 372 -9.44 -18.57 -3.15
CA PRO A 372 -9.93 -19.95 -3.11
C PRO A 372 -11.31 -20.08 -2.44
N GLU A 373 -11.78 -19.02 -1.78
CA GLU A 373 -13.02 -18.99 -1.02
C GLU A 373 -14.00 -17.98 -1.62
N THR A 374 -15.27 -18.39 -1.77
CA THR A 374 -16.37 -17.49 -2.13
C THR A 374 -17.20 -17.22 -0.88
N LEU A 375 -17.19 -16.00 -0.39
CA LEU A 375 -17.74 -15.61 0.91
C LEU A 375 -18.69 -14.41 0.77
N PRO A 376 -19.74 -14.32 1.62
CA PRO A 376 -20.49 -13.09 1.78
C PRO A 376 -19.58 -11.94 2.27
N MET A 377 -19.77 -10.72 1.77
CA MET A 377 -18.97 -9.56 2.19
C MET A 377 -19.00 -9.36 3.71
N ARG A 378 -20.13 -9.64 4.36
CA ARG A 378 -20.24 -9.56 5.82
C ARG A 378 -19.24 -10.49 6.53
N ASP A 379 -19.06 -11.70 6.02
CA ASP A 379 -18.18 -12.71 6.62
C ASP A 379 -16.71 -12.37 6.37
N ILE A 380 -16.40 -11.75 5.21
CA ILE A 380 -15.07 -11.22 4.93
C ILE A 380 -14.70 -10.13 5.95
N ILE A 381 -15.62 -9.19 6.19
CA ILE A 381 -15.40 -8.12 7.19
C ILE A 381 -15.30 -8.71 8.59
N ALA A 382 -16.18 -9.64 8.96
CA ALA A 382 -16.15 -10.29 10.27
C ALA A 382 -14.84 -11.05 10.52
N THR A 383 -14.33 -11.75 9.50
CA THR A 383 -13.02 -12.43 9.57
C THR A 383 -11.88 -11.42 9.75
N ALA A 384 -11.90 -10.31 9.00
CA ALA A 384 -10.89 -9.26 9.15
C ALA A 384 -10.92 -8.62 10.54
N LEU A 385 -12.11 -8.37 11.11
CA LEU A 385 -12.26 -7.87 12.49
C LEU A 385 -11.71 -8.87 13.50
N ARG A 386 -12.04 -10.15 13.35
CA ARG A 386 -11.57 -11.22 14.24
C ARG A 386 -10.04 -11.34 14.21
N VAL A 387 -9.44 -11.36 13.03
CA VAL A 387 -7.97 -11.43 12.89
C VAL A 387 -7.30 -10.19 13.47
N ALA A 388 -7.92 -9.01 13.32
CA ALA A 388 -7.42 -7.75 13.90
C ALA A 388 -7.68 -7.62 15.42
N GLY A 389 -8.31 -8.60 16.09
CA GLY A 389 -8.65 -8.54 17.50
C GLY A 389 -9.76 -7.53 17.84
N LEU A 390 -10.55 -7.12 16.86
CA LEU A 390 -11.60 -6.11 17.01
C LEU A 390 -12.98 -6.76 17.16
N ARG A 391 -13.71 -6.44 18.23
CA ARG A 391 -15.08 -6.91 18.47
C ARG A 391 -16.05 -5.74 18.26
N ARG A 392 -16.61 -5.62 17.08
CA ARG A 392 -17.56 -4.55 16.69
C ARG A 392 -18.74 -5.13 15.93
N PRO A 393 -19.98 -4.70 16.22
CA PRO A 393 -21.14 -5.10 15.44
C PRO A 393 -21.06 -4.51 14.03
N ILE A 394 -21.41 -5.33 13.03
CA ILE A 394 -21.55 -4.89 11.64
C ILE A 394 -23.02 -4.53 11.45
N LEU A 395 -23.30 -3.26 11.21
CA LEU A 395 -24.67 -2.74 11.06
C LEU A 395 -24.99 -2.48 9.59
N PRO A 396 -25.99 -3.21 9.04
CA PRO A 396 -26.43 -2.97 7.69
C PRO A 396 -27.21 -1.66 7.58
N GLY A 397 -26.95 -0.91 6.52
CA GLY A 397 -27.67 0.30 6.17
C GLY A 397 -28.47 0.13 4.88
N PRO A 398 -29.65 0.77 4.76
CA PRO A 398 -30.46 0.70 3.55
C PRO A 398 -29.76 1.43 2.40
N THR A 399 -29.38 0.67 1.36
CA THR A 399 -28.67 1.17 0.16
C THR A 399 -29.32 2.43 -0.44
N PRO A 400 -30.65 2.54 -0.60
CA PRO A 400 -31.27 3.73 -1.16
C PRO A 400 -31.01 5.01 -0.36
N LEU A 401 -31.06 4.93 0.98
CA LEU A 401 -30.78 6.06 1.86
C LEU A 401 -29.31 6.46 1.82
N ILE A 402 -28.40 5.49 1.75
CA ILE A 402 -26.95 5.75 1.64
C ILE A 402 -26.66 6.42 0.28
N LYS A 403 -27.29 5.96 -0.81
CA LYS A 403 -27.16 6.58 -2.13
C LYS A 403 -27.70 8.01 -2.13
N LEU A 404 -28.85 8.26 -1.50
CA LEU A 404 -29.40 9.59 -1.37
C LEU A 404 -28.47 10.53 -0.60
N ALA A 405 -27.90 10.06 0.51
CA ALA A 405 -26.91 10.81 1.29
C ALA A 405 -25.59 11.01 0.54
N ALA A 406 -25.23 10.15 -0.41
CA ALA A 406 -24.04 10.28 -1.23
C ALA A 406 -24.15 11.37 -2.31
N ILE A 407 -25.36 11.77 -2.72
CA ILE A 407 -25.56 12.79 -3.78
C ILE A 407 -24.85 14.12 -3.44
N PRO A 408 -25.10 14.78 -2.29
CA PRO A 408 -24.42 16.03 -1.98
C PRO A 408 -22.90 15.84 -1.79
N LEU A 409 -22.45 14.66 -1.32
CA LEU A 409 -21.04 14.35 -1.15
C LEU A 409 -20.30 14.17 -2.49
N SER A 410 -21.03 13.83 -3.56
CA SER A 410 -20.48 13.69 -4.91
C SER A 410 -20.16 15.04 -5.58
N TRP A 411 -20.73 16.16 -5.08
CA TRP A 411 -20.49 17.51 -5.62
C TRP A 411 -19.20 18.15 -5.11
N LEU A 412 -18.59 17.56 -4.09
CA LEU A 412 -17.31 18.04 -3.57
C LEU A 412 -16.22 17.97 -4.65
N PRO A 413 -15.24 18.90 -4.64
CA PRO A 413 -14.08 18.83 -5.56
C PRO A 413 -13.29 17.53 -5.46
N THR A 414 -13.32 16.90 -4.30
CA THR A 414 -12.85 15.52 -4.07
C THR A 414 -13.98 14.77 -3.40
N PRO A 415 -14.79 14.01 -4.15
CA PRO A 415 -15.91 13.28 -3.61
C PRO A 415 -15.47 12.31 -2.51
N ILE A 416 -16.25 12.23 -1.45
CA ILE A 416 -16.02 11.29 -0.33
C ILE A 416 -16.75 9.97 -0.60
N LEU A 417 -17.93 10.06 -1.20
CA LEU A 417 -18.78 8.95 -1.59
C LEU A 417 -19.66 9.39 -2.78
N THR A 418 -19.92 8.47 -3.70
CA THR A 418 -20.85 8.68 -4.83
C THR A 418 -21.85 7.55 -4.89
N PRO A 419 -23.05 7.76 -5.48
CA PRO A 419 -24.02 6.68 -5.70
C PRO A 419 -23.42 5.49 -6.47
N ASP A 420 -22.57 5.76 -7.47
CA ASP A 420 -21.90 4.72 -8.26
C ASP A 420 -20.88 3.92 -7.43
N ALA A 421 -20.16 4.57 -6.53
CA ALA A 421 -19.26 3.88 -5.61
C ALA A 421 -20.02 2.95 -4.65
N VAL A 422 -21.22 3.32 -4.22
CA VAL A 422 -22.10 2.43 -3.43
C VAL A 422 -22.53 1.22 -4.26
N ASP A 423 -22.88 1.42 -5.54
CA ASP A 423 -23.20 0.31 -6.44
C ASP A 423 -22.00 -0.61 -6.67
N PHE A 424 -20.81 -0.03 -6.88
CA PHE A 424 -19.57 -0.79 -7.03
C PHE A 424 -19.29 -1.70 -5.81
N ILE A 425 -19.42 -1.16 -4.60
CA ILE A 425 -19.18 -1.92 -3.35
C ILE A 425 -20.20 -3.04 -3.17
N ASN A 426 -21.44 -2.85 -3.63
CA ASN A 426 -22.53 -3.81 -3.47
C ASN A 426 -22.54 -4.91 -4.54
N GLN A 427 -21.66 -4.85 -5.53
CA GLN A 427 -21.65 -5.78 -6.64
C GLN A 427 -21.02 -7.12 -6.22
N PRO A 428 -21.62 -8.27 -6.59
CA PRO A 428 -20.97 -9.55 -6.43
C PRO A 428 -19.75 -9.64 -7.35
N ALA A 429 -18.71 -10.34 -6.91
CA ALA A 429 -17.50 -10.57 -7.68
C ALA A 429 -16.99 -11.98 -7.41
N THR A 430 -17.44 -12.91 -8.23
CA THR A 430 -17.04 -14.33 -8.21
C THR A 430 -16.55 -14.71 -9.60
N VAL A 431 -15.66 -15.68 -9.68
CA VAL A 431 -15.06 -16.16 -10.92
C VAL A 431 -14.88 -17.67 -10.90
N ASP A 432 -14.76 -18.27 -12.08
CA ASP A 432 -14.34 -19.65 -12.23
C ASP A 432 -12.81 -19.73 -12.32
N LEU A 433 -12.19 -20.38 -11.35
CA LEU A 433 -10.73 -20.56 -11.28
C LEU A 433 -10.23 -21.75 -12.09
N ALA A 434 -11.11 -22.67 -12.52
CA ALA A 434 -10.69 -23.91 -13.19
C ALA A 434 -9.84 -23.66 -14.45
N PRO A 435 -10.17 -22.70 -15.35
CA PRO A 435 -9.35 -22.42 -16.52
C PRO A 435 -7.94 -21.89 -16.17
N LEU A 436 -7.84 -21.04 -15.14
CA LEU A 436 -6.55 -20.53 -14.64
C LEU A 436 -5.72 -21.68 -14.07
N LEU A 437 -6.27 -22.47 -13.15
CA LEU A 437 -5.55 -23.53 -12.45
C LEU A 437 -5.14 -24.68 -13.37
N ALA A 438 -5.90 -24.94 -14.43
CA ALA A 438 -5.54 -25.94 -15.44
C ALA A 438 -4.31 -25.54 -16.27
N ARG A 439 -4.17 -24.25 -16.60
CA ARG A 439 -3.03 -23.73 -17.40
C ARG A 439 -1.83 -23.31 -16.57
N MET A 440 -2.09 -22.74 -15.41
CA MET A 440 -1.06 -22.18 -14.50
C MET A 440 -1.34 -22.69 -13.07
N PRO A 441 -1.04 -23.95 -12.77
CA PRO A 441 -1.30 -24.55 -11.45
C PRO A 441 -0.62 -23.75 -10.34
N ARG A 442 -1.39 -23.40 -9.30
CA ARG A 442 -0.90 -22.65 -8.13
C ARG A 442 -1.78 -22.87 -6.92
N ARG A 443 -1.20 -22.65 -5.75
CA ARG A 443 -1.96 -22.48 -4.53
C ARG A 443 -2.37 -21.01 -4.42
N LEU A 444 -3.63 -20.77 -4.11
CA LEU A 444 -4.14 -19.43 -3.78
C LEU A 444 -4.28 -19.32 -2.25
N THR A 445 -4.05 -18.13 -1.75
CA THR A 445 -4.02 -17.85 -0.31
C THR A 445 -5.43 -17.66 0.24
N PRO A 446 -5.89 -18.46 1.22
CA PRO A 446 -7.16 -18.24 1.90
C PRO A 446 -7.25 -16.88 2.57
N LEU A 447 -8.47 -16.33 2.71
CA LEU A 447 -8.70 -14.99 3.27
C LEU A 447 -8.02 -14.81 4.63
N GLU A 448 -8.25 -15.72 5.56
CA GLU A 448 -7.70 -15.59 6.92
C GLU A 448 -6.18 -15.68 6.93
N GLU A 449 -5.58 -16.53 6.13
CA GLU A 449 -4.14 -16.68 5.98
C GLU A 449 -3.53 -15.36 5.49
N GLY A 450 -4.05 -14.79 4.40
CA GLY A 450 -3.60 -13.50 3.87
C GLY A 450 -3.77 -12.34 4.86
N LEU A 451 -4.89 -12.31 5.61
CA LEU A 451 -5.13 -11.31 6.64
C LEU A 451 -4.13 -11.41 7.81
N ARG A 452 -3.75 -12.62 8.20
CA ARG A 452 -2.79 -12.85 9.28
C ARG A 452 -1.40 -12.33 8.96
N THR A 453 -1.02 -12.21 7.68
CA THR A 453 0.29 -11.68 7.30
C THR A 453 0.49 -10.22 7.72
N TYR A 454 -0.60 -9.45 7.85
CA TYR A 454 -0.50 -8.02 8.17
C TYR A 454 -1.45 -7.49 9.27
N LEU A 455 -2.41 -8.30 9.74
CA LEU A 455 -3.33 -7.93 10.83
C LEU A 455 -3.12 -8.76 12.10
N GLY A 456 -2.49 -9.92 11.99
CA GLY A 456 -2.27 -10.82 13.13
C GLY A 456 -1.37 -10.24 14.23
N PRO A 457 -1.37 -10.80 15.44
CA PRO A 457 -0.36 -10.49 16.43
C PRO A 457 1.00 -10.91 15.86
N ALA A 458 1.86 -9.91 15.63
CA ALA A 458 3.23 -10.03 15.13
C ALA A 458 3.46 -11.17 14.10
N ALA A 459 3.28 -10.87 12.84
CA ALA A 459 4.08 -11.54 11.82
C ALA A 459 5.53 -11.11 12.09
N ASP A 460 6.34 -12.06 12.53
CA ASP A 460 7.70 -11.92 13.03
C ASP A 460 8.62 -11.05 12.18
N ALA A 461 8.77 -9.78 12.52
CA ALA A 461 9.82 -8.95 11.94
C ALA A 461 10.24 -7.75 12.80
N ALA A 462 9.39 -7.30 13.73
CA ALA A 462 9.78 -6.32 14.73
C ALA A 462 9.16 -6.70 16.08
N THR A 463 9.96 -6.85 17.10
CA THR A 463 9.47 -7.02 18.46
C THR A 463 8.95 -5.68 18.95
N LEU A 464 7.62 -5.56 19.19
CA LEU A 464 6.98 -4.37 19.73
C LEU A 464 6.58 -4.64 21.18
N ALA A 465 7.10 -3.85 22.11
CA ALA A 465 6.76 -3.92 23.52
C ALA A 465 6.30 -2.54 24.03
N PHE A 466 5.18 -2.52 24.74
CA PHE A 466 4.71 -1.32 25.45
C PHE A 466 4.99 -1.44 26.95
N ASP A 467 5.40 -0.32 27.56
CA ASP A 467 5.71 -0.23 28.99
C ASP A 467 6.75 -1.26 29.47
N ALA A 468 7.64 -1.69 28.55
CA ALA A 468 8.75 -2.54 28.89
C ALA A 468 9.74 -1.83 29.85
N PRO A 469 10.34 -2.53 30.81
CA PRO A 469 11.40 -1.93 31.64
C PRO A 469 12.55 -1.44 30.76
N PRO A 470 13.34 -0.42 31.19
CA PRO A 470 14.49 0.04 30.43
C PRO A 470 15.42 -1.14 30.15
N ALA A 471 15.95 -1.22 28.94
CA ALA A 471 16.99 -2.20 28.62
C ALA A 471 18.12 -1.99 29.61
N SER A 472 18.48 -3.04 30.35
CA SER A 472 19.65 -3.01 31.23
C SER A 472 20.85 -2.62 30.38
N ALA A 473 21.56 -1.56 30.79
CA ALA A 473 22.80 -1.16 30.16
C ALA A 473 23.71 -2.40 30.04
N PRO A 474 24.44 -2.59 28.93
CA PRO A 474 25.38 -3.69 28.84
C PRO A 474 26.34 -3.61 30.00
N LEU A 475 26.44 -4.69 30.77
CA LEU A 475 27.45 -4.84 31.80
C LEU A 475 28.79 -4.57 31.16
N ALA A 476 29.44 -3.46 31.51
CA ALA A 476 30.82 -3.20 31.17
C ALA A 476 31.62 -4.42 31.65
N SER A 477 32.08 -5.23 30.71
CA SER A 477 33.05 -6.30 30.98
C SER A 477 34.33 -5.66 31.48
N ALA A 478 34.64 -5.93 32.74
CA ALA A 478 35.92 -5.58 33.35
C ALA A 478 37.08 -6.38 32.70
#